data_28beb9a7e15be13eedc63492a1701733
#
_entry.id   28beb9a7e15be13eedc63492a1701733
#
_cell.length_a   1.000
_cell.length_b   1.000
_cell.length_c   1.000
_cell.angle_alpha   90.00
_cell.angle_beta   90.00
_cell.angle_gamma   90.00
#
_symmetry.space_group_name_H-M   'P 1'
#
loop_
_entity.id
_entity.type
_entity.pdbx_description
1 polymer ?
#
loop_
_entity_poly.entity_id
_entity_poly.type
_entity_poly.pdbx_seq_one_letter_code
_entity_poly.pdbx_strand_id
1 'polypeptide(L)'
;MDNSEGGTGDRPQIRDVAAAAGVSYQTVSRVLNNSPRVRPETRRLVLDAMDRLRYRPNRAAQTLGSGRANAVTVITANTTLYGYAAVLQGVEEAGRQLGLAVGVRVVESEAAADVRQAVDHLSDPSAGSVVVVAFDPAGAAVVRALPAGVPVVAATEAGGLPDVARPMLFLDERQAAAEATRHLLELGHRTVHHVAIPSEARASARQSGWREALSGVDAEIPPVVAAGWDVASAYRAVRELVADPAVTAILCGNDDTALAVRRALYEAGRDVPGEVSIVGFDDVPGAAFWTPALTTVRMDFLGLGRACVNRLVDAPVIEPEVPHLVIRESTAAPSSR
;
A
#
# COMPACT_ATOMS: atom_id res chain seq x y z
N MET A 1 20.48 57.76 20.88
CA MET A 1 19.86 57.06 19.72
C MET A 1 20.76 55.89 19.42
N ASP A 2 20.44 54.78 20.02
CA ASP A 2 21.24 53.54 19.94
C ASP A 2 20.49 52.57 18.99
N ASN A 3 21.12 52.27 17.87
CA ASN A 3 20.54 51.46 16.80
C ASN A 3 21.15 50.04 17.00
N SER A 4 20.54 49.27 17.88
CA SER A 4 20.85 47.85 18.02
C SER A 4 20.23 47.06 16.83
N GLU A 5 21.04 46.84 15.81
CA GLU A 5 20.77 45.93 14.72
C GLU A 5 20.61 44.50 15.26
N GLY A 6 19.38 43.97 15.11
CA GLY A 6 19.07 42.56 15.36
C GLY A 6 19.77 41.66 14.36
N GLY A 7 20.85 41.03 14.77
CA GLY A 7 21.56 40.02 13.97
C GLY A 7 20.65 38.84 13.66
N THR A 8 20.31 38.64 12.38
CA THR A 8 19.83 37.38 11.84
C THR A 8 20.90 36.31 12.09
N GLY A 9 20.73 35.49 13.12
CA GLY A 9 21.65 34.41 13.47
C GLY A 9 21.86 33.49 12.27
N ASP A 10 23.00 33.62 11.63
CA ASP A 10 23.41 32.81 10.49
C ASP A 10 23.43 31.34 10.93
N ARG A 11 22.64 30.50 10.25
CA ARG A 11 22.56 29.07 10.58
C ARG A 11 23.93 28.45 10.37
N PRO A 12 24.44 27.66 11.38
CA PRO A 12 25.73 27.02 11.24
C PRO A 12 25.89 26.28 9.92
N GLN A 13 27.02 26.47 9.27
CA GLN A 13 27.32 25.84 7.98
C GLN A 13 28.27 24.64 8.19
N ILE A 14 28.39 23.78 7.20
CA ILE A 14 29.30 22.63 7.23
C ILE A 14 30.77 23.05 7.46
N ARG A 15 31.15 24.27 7.05
CA ARG A 15 32.49 24.86 7.29
C ARG A 15 32.71 25.16 8.76
N ASP A 16 31.70 25.57 9.49
CA ASP A 16 31.80 25.84 10.92
C ASP A 16 31.98 24.54 11.70
N VAL A 17 31.32 23.46 11.28
CA VAL A 17 31.55 22.11 11.83
C VAL A 17 32.98 21.65 11.56
N ALA A 18 33.50 21.85 10.36
CA ALA A 18 34.86 21.48 10.00
C ALA A 18 35.88 22.22 10.87
N ALA A 19 35.70 23.53 11.08
CA ALA A 19 36.54 24.34 11.95
C ALA A 19 36.46 23.87 13.42
N ALA A 20 35.24 23.64 13.94
CA ALA A 20 35.02 23.20 15.32
C ALA A 20 35.54 21.78 15.62
N ALA A 21 35.54 20.89 14.61
CA ALA A 21 36.09 19.54 14.73
C ALA A 21 37.59 19.42 14.38
N GLY A 22 38.24 20.50 13.91
CA GLY A 22 39.65 20.49 13.50
C GLY A 22 39.91 19.61 12.26
N VAL A 23 38.97 19.47 11.34
CA VAL A 23 39.08 18.63 10.15
C VAL A 23 38.75 19.38 8.87
N SER A 24 39.06 18.79 7.71
CA SER A 24 38.68 19.40 6.44
C SER A 24 37.17 19.28 6.16
N TYR A 25 36.61 20.21 5.34
CA TYR A 25 35.27 20.14 4.81
C TYR A 25 34.96 18.76 4.19
N GLN A 26 35.90 18.21 3.42
CA GLN A 26 35.75 16.88 2.81
C GLN A 26 35.61 15.77 3.84
N THR A 27 36.28 15.88 5.00
CA THR A 27 36.17 14.92 6.08
C THR A 27 34.79 14.98 6.73
N VAL A 28 34.26 16.19 6.98
CA VAL A 28 32.88 16.35 7.45
C VAL A 28 31.89 15.77 6.46
N SER A 29 32.02 16.08 5.16
CA SER A 29 31.18 15.52 4.08
C SER A 29 31.23 13.98 4.06
N ARG A 30 32.42 13.37 4.24
CA ARG A 30 32.56 11.91 4.32
C ARG A 30 31.88 11.32 5.55
N VAL A 31 31.91 12.02 6.69
CA VAL A 31 31.16 11.61 7.92
C VAL A 31 29.67 11.65 7.67
N LEU A 32 29.16 12.73 7.09
CA LEU A 32 27.75 12.91 6.75
C LEU A 32 27.24 11.84 5.77
N ASN A 33 28.10 11.42 4.84
CA ASN A 33 27.80 10.37 3.85
C ASN A 33 28.14 8.96 4.34
N ASN A 34 28.36 8.79 5.63
CA ASN A 34 28.61 7.51 6.30
C ASN A 34 29.80 6.69 5.68
N SER A 35 30.77 7.38 5.10
CA SER A 35 31.91 6.74 4.42
C SER A 35 32.71 5.84 5.37
N PRO A 36 32.99 4.57 4.98
CA PRO A 36 33.84 3.66 5.78
C PRO A 36 35.30 4.09 5.86
N ARG A 37 35.71 5.05 5.03
CA ARG A 37 37.10 5.57 5.01
C ARG A 37 37.42 6.56 6.12
N VAL A 38 36.45 6.90 7.00
CA VAL A 38 36.64 7.82 8.11
C VAL A 38 36.90 7.02 9.39
N ARG A 39 38.00 7.32 10.08
CA ARG A 39 38.34 6.68 11.36
C ARG A 39 37.29 6.96 12.42
N PRO A 40 36.96 5.99 13.31
CA PRO A 40 35.94 6.15 14.36
C PRO A 40 36.13 7.39 15.23
N GLU A 41 37.36 7.71 15.61
CA GLU A 41 37.70 8.89 16.40
C GLU A 41 37.38 10.19 15.70
N THR A 42 37.74 10.30 14.42
CA THR A 42 37.40 11.47 13.58
C THR A 42 35.90 11.63 13.41
N ARG A 43 35.17 10.51 13.23
CA ARG A 43 33.72 10.53 13.16
C ARG A 43 33.09 11.09 14.42
N ARG A 44 33.58 10.66 15.61
CA ARG A 44 33.10 11.16 16.90
C ARG A 44 33.33 12.66 17.05
N LEU A 45 34.55 13.16 16.73
CA LEU A 45 34.86 14.61 16.81
C LEU A 45 33.91 15.45 15.94
N VAL A 46 33.59 14.98 14.74
CA VAL A 46 32.63 15.67 13.82
C VAL A 46 31.23 15.66 14.39
N LEU A 47 30.75 14.53 14.90
CA LEU A 47 29.39 14.42 15.48
C LEU A 47 29.25 15.30 16.73
N ASP A 48 30.27 15.32 17.61
CA ASP A 48 30.29 16.17 18.80
C ASP A 48 30.31 17.68 18.44
N ALA A 49 30.99 18.05 17.34
CA ALA A 49 30.99 19.42 16.84
C ALA A 49 29.62 19.81 16.24
N MET A 50 28.97 18.90 15.52
CA MET A 50 27.62 19.12 15.00
C MET A 50 26.59 19.35 16.11
N ASP A 51 26.64 18.54 17.18
CA ASP A 51 25.76 18.67 18.32
C ASP A 51 25.98 20.00 19.07
N ARG A 52 27.23 20.38 19.32
CA ARG A 52 27.58 21.66 19.98
C ARG A 52 27.10 22.87 19.20
N LEU A 53 27.23 22.83 17.86
CA LEU A 53 26.83 23.90 16.98
C LEU A 53 25.33 23.84 16.64
N ARG A 54 24.59 22.80 17.06
CA ARG A 54 23.24 22.49 16.63
C ARG A 54 23.12 22.46 15.10
N TYR A 55 24.19 22.05 14.44
CA TYR A 55 24.23 21.95 12.98
C TYR A 55 23.33 20.84 12.51
N ARG A 56 22.42 21.17 11.64
CA ARG A 56 21.56 20.21 10.92
C ARG A 56 22.02 20.18 9.46
N PRO A 57 22.46 19.01 8.93
CA PRO A 57 22.84 18.91 7.52
C PRO A 57 21.71 19.36 6.61
N ASN A 58 22.05 20.22 5.64
CA ASN A 58 21.09 20.60 4.61
C ASN A 58 20.95 19.44 3.61
N ARG A 59 19.82 18.74 3.65
CA ARG A 59 19.53 17.59 2.78
C ARG A 59 19.59 17.97 1.30
N ALA A 60 19.13 19.18 0.93
CA ALA A 60 19.22 19.67 -0.45
C ALA A 60 20.67 19.80 -0.93
N ALA A 61 21.60 20.26 -0.07
CA ALA A 61 23.01 20.34 -0.38
C ALA A 61 23.68 18.95 -0.48
N GLN A 62 23.20 17.96 0.28
CA GLN A 62 23.69 16.57 0.19
C GLN A 62 23.26 15.91 -1.12
N THR A 63 22.02 16.16 -1.57
CA THR A 63 21.47 15.69 -2.85
C THR A 63 22.30 16.23 -4.03
N LEU A 64 22.65 17.52 -3.99
CA LEU A 64 23.53 18.15 -5.01
C LEU A 64 24.94 17.52 -5.03
N GLY A 65 25.45 17.10 -3.88
CA GLY A 65 26.80 16.52 -3.77
C GLY A 65 26.89 15.02 -4.10
N SER A 66 25.83 14.27 -3.92
CA SER A 66 25.77 12.81 -4.17
C SER A 66 25.11 12.43 -5.50
N GLY A 67 24.45 13.37 -6.17
CA GLY A 67 23.70 13.14 -7.41
C GLY A 67 22.48 12.23 -7.26
N ARG A 68 22.16 11.79 -6.04
CA ARG A 68 20.97 10.97 -5.73
C ARG A 68 20.29 11.52 -4.47
N ALA A 69 19.00 11.75 -4.54
CA ALA A 69 18.21 12.09 -3.36
C ALA A 69 18.07 10.85 -2.46
N ASN A 70 18.39 11.00 -1.16
CA ASN A 70 18.04 10.02 -0.13
C ASN A 70 16.53 10.12 0.18
N ALA A 71 15.70 9.94 -0.83
CA ALA A 71 14.25 10.09 -0.73
C ALA A 71 13.52 9.04 -1.56
N VAL A 72 12.35 8.68 -1.09
CA VAL A 72 11.35 7.88 -1.81
C VAL A 72 10.06 8.68 -1.87
N THR A 73 9.53 8.87 -3.08
CA THR A 73 8.20 9.45 -3.26
C THR A 73 7.20 8.33 -3.51
N VAL A 74 6.17 8.24 -2.65
CA VAL A 74 5.03 7.36 -2.87
C VAL A 74 3.97 8.11 -3.64
N ILE A 75 3.53 7.56 -4.79
CA ILE A 75 2.37 8.06 -5.52
C ILE A 75 1.22 7.08 -5.31
N THR A 76 0.09 7.59 -4.92
CA THR A 76 -1.09 6.80 -4.57
C THR A 76 -2.38 7.55 -4.87
N ALA A 77 -3.46 6.86 -5.23
CA ALA A 77 -4.77 7.49 -5.40
C ALA A 77 -5.54 7.64 -4.07
N ASN A 78 -5.15 6.87 -3.04
CA ASN A 78 -5.83 6.88 -1.76
C ASN A 78 -4.84 6.71 -0.60
N THR A 79 -5.15 7.31 0.55
CA THR A 79 -4.33 7.22 1.77
C THR A 79 -5.11 6.69 2.97
N THR A 80 -6.40 6.38 2.80
CA THR A 80 -7.32 5.99 3.89
C THR A 80 -7.84 4.56 3.76
N LEU A 81 -7.94 4.03 2.53
CA LEU A 81 -8.27 2.63 2.32
C LEU A 81 -7.15 1.75 2.85
N TYR A 82 -7.52 0.67 3.53
CA TYR A 82 -6.60 -0.15 4.34
C TYR A 82 -5.37 -0.62 3.56
N GLY A 83 -5.54 -1.23 2.39
CA GLY A 83 -4.42 -1.73 1.58
C GLY A 83 -3.42 -0.64 1.19
N TYR A 84 -3.92 0.54 0.80
CA TYR A 84 -3.11 1.71 0.46
C TYR A 84 -2.34 2.25 1.68
N ALA A 85 -3.05 2.41 2.81
CA ALA A 85 -2.46 2.91 4.05
C ALA A 85 -1.39 1.96 4.59
N ALA A 86 -1.62 0.65 4.52
CA ALA A 86 -0.68 -0.36 4.98
C ALA A 86 0.57 -0.45 4.09
N VAL A 87 0.43 -0.33 2.75
CA VAL A 87 1.60 -0.21 1.84
C VAL A 87 2.41 1.04 2.19
N LEU A 88 1.73 2.19 2.36
CA LEU A 88 2.39 3.44 2.73
C LEU A 88 3.15 3.33 4.06
N GLN A 89 2.56 2.67 5.07
CA GLN A 89 3.22 2.39 6.34
C GLN A 89 4.47 1.52 6.14
N GLY A 90 4.40 0.46 5.33
CA GLY A 90 5.54 -0.40 5.01
C GLY A 90 6.67 0.35 4.31
N VAL A 91 6.33 1.26 3.38
CA VAL A 91 7.31 2.14 2.73
C VAL A 91 7.98 3.07 3.75
N GLU A 92 7.21 3.66 4.68
CA GLU A 92 7.75 4.52 5.73
C GLU A 92 8.71 3.76 6.66
N GLU A 93 8.31 2.57 7.11
CA GLU A 93 9.14 1.73 7.98
C GLU A 93 10.48 1.38 7.34
N ALA A 94 10.47 0.90 6.08
CA ALA A 94 11.70 0.58 5.36
C ALA A 94 12.53 1.85 5.07
N GLY A 95 11.88 2.93 4.66
CA GLY A 95 12.53 4.22 4.44
C GLY A 95 13.25 4.73 5.68
N ARG A 96 12.61 4.68 6.84
CA ARG A 96 13.20 5.07 8.13
C ARG A 96 14.40 4.20 8.51
N GLN A 97 14.32 2.87 8.31
CA GLN A 97 15.44 1.95 8.58
C GLN A 97 16.66 2.23 7.68
N LEU A 98 16.41 2.63 6.44
CA LEU A 98 17.43 2.94 5.44
C LEU A 98 17.87 4.42 5.44
N GLY A 99 17.31 5.26 6.33
CA GLY A 99 17.63 6.69 6.41
C GLY A 99 17.11 7.51 5.25
N LEU A 100 16.11 7.00 4.52
CA LEU A 100 15.46 7.70 3.41
C LEU A 100 14.33 8.62 3.91
N ALA A 101 14.14 9.76 3.26
CA ALA A 101 12.95 10.59 3.47
C ALA A 101 11.80 10.03 2.62
N VAL A 102 10.63 9.86 3.22
CA VAL A 102 9.44 9.43 2.50
C VAL A 102 8.51 10.62 2.30
N GLY A 103 8.16 10.88 1.04
CA GLY A 103 7.15 11.85 0.64
C GLY A 103 5.94 11.14 0.04
N VAL A 104 4.75 11.71 0.21
CA VAL A 104 3.50 11.17 -0.35
C VAL A 104 2.90 12.18 -1.32
N ARG A 105 2.47 11.68 -2.47
CA ARG A 105 1.74 12.45 -3.48
C ARG A 105 0.47 11.71 -3.86
N VAL A 106 -0.64 12.38 -3.75
CA VAL A 106 -1.93 11.82 -4.14
C VAL A 106 -2.22 12.21 -5.59
N VAL A 107 -2.63 11.24 -6.40
CA VAL A 107 -3.21 11.45 -7.73
C VAL A 107 -4.73 11.37 -7.61
N GLU A 108 -5.45 12.39 -8.07
CA GLU A 108 -6.89 12.48 -7.83
C GLU A 108 -7.72 11.61 -8.77
N SER A 109 -7.24 11.42 -10.00
CA SER A 109 -7.92 10.59 -10.99
C SER A 109 -6.96 10.10 -12.09
N GLU A 110 -7.46 9.23 -12.99
CA GLU A 110 -6.74 8.81 -14.20
C GLU A 110 -6.72 9.87 -15.32
N ALA A 111 -7.34 11.03 -15.11
CA ALA A 111 -7.35 12.11 -16.09
C ALA A 111 -5.92 12.57 -16.39
N ALA A 112 -5.63 12.78 -17.68
CA ALA A 112 -4.28 13.13 -18.14
C ALA A 112 -3.67 14.37 -17.46
N ALA A 113 -4.50 15.29 -16.95
CA ALA A 113 -4.05 16.48 -16.22
C ALA A 113 -3.51 16.09 -14.83
N ASP A 114 -4.26 15.28 -14.06
CA ASP A 114 -3.91 14.83 -12.72
C ASP A 114 -2.67 13.93 -12.73
N VAL A 115 -2.63 13.01 -13.70
CA VAL A 115 -1.48 12.14 -13.91
C VAL A 115 -0.22 12.96 -14.26
N ARG A 116 -0.31 13.95 -15.19
CA ARG A 116 0.81 14.83 -15.48
C ARG A 116 1.27 15.60 -14.26
N GLN A 117 0.37 16.17 -13.49
CA GLN A 117 0.70 16.89 -12.25
C GLN A 117 1.42 15.99 -11.25
N ALA A 118 1.03 14.71 -11.13
CA ALA A 118 1.70 13.76 -10.26
C ALA A 118 3.12 13.43 -10.74
N VAL A 119 3.35 13.38 -12.07
CA VAL A 119 4.61 12.94 -12.70
C VAL A 119 5.59 14.08 -12.94
N ASP A 120 5.15 15.31 -13.22
CA ASP A 120 6.01 16.44 -13.58
C ASP A 120 7.13 16.72 -12.57
N HIS A 121 6.84 16.54 -11.28
CA HIS A 121 7.82 16.77 -10.21
C HIS A 121 8.88 15.66 -10.10
N LEU A 122 8.66 14.51 -10.74
CA LEU A 122 9.61 13.39 -10.71
C LEU A 122 10.79 13.60 -11.67
N SER A 123 10.69 14.59 -12.54
CA SER A 123 11.80 15.05 -13.37
C SER A 123 12.86 15.80 -12.56
N ASP A 124 12.54 16.20 -11.31
CA ASP A 124 13.50 16.80 -10.38
C ASP A 124 14.31 15.69 -9.69
N PRO A 125 15.65 15.71 -9.79
CA PRO A 125 16.50 14.75 -9.08
C PRO A 125 16.28 14.67 -7.56
N SER A 126 15.67 15.69 -6.96
CA SER A 126 15.33 15.71 -5.53
C SER A 126 14.13 14.80 -5.17
N ALA A 127 13.32 14.40 -6.14
CA ALA A 127 12.19 13.48 -5.93
C ALA A 127 12.66 12.07 -5.52
N GLY A 128 13.90 11.71 -5.83
CA GLY A 128 14.48 10.41 -5.47
C GLY A 128 13.90 9.25 -6.29
N SER A 129 13.79 8.11 -5.64
CA SER A 129 13.16 6.92 -6.20
C SER A 129 11.65 6.93 -5.95
N VAL A 130 10.87 6.19 -6.75
CA VAL A 130 9.41 6.23 -6.71
C VAL A 130 8.82 4.86 -6.39
N VAL A 131 7.87 4.84 -5.46
CA VAL A 131 6.93 3.72 -5.28
C VAL A 131 5.56 4.19 -5.77
N VAL A 132 4.93 3.45 -6.68
CA VAL A 132 3.55 3.71 -7.10
C VAL A 132 2.65 2.63 -6.54
N VAL A 133 1.60 3.03 -5.80
CA VAL A 133 0.53 2.10 -5.40
C VAL A 133 -0.52 2.12 -6.50
N ALA A 134 -0.52 1.08 -7.33
CA ALA A 134 -1.31 0.96 -8.55
C ALA A 134 -2.38 -0.15 -8.41
N PHE A 135 -3.24 -0.03 -7.40
CA PHE A 135 -4.39 -0.90 -7.16
C PHE A 135 -5.66 -0.42 -7.87
N ASP A 136 -5.56 0.67 -8.63
CA ASP A 136 -6.66 1.34 -9.31
C ASP A 136 -6.20 1.94 -10.65
N PRO A 137 -7.14 2.38 -11.52
CA PRO A 137 -6.81 2.97 -12.82
C PRO A 137 -5.91 4.23 -12.74
N ALA A 138 -6.05 5.05 -11.70
CA ALA A 138 -5.23 6.26 -11.56
C ALA A 138 -3.76 5.93 -11.27
N GLY A 139 -3.49 4.98 -10.35
CA GLY A 139 -2.15 4.48 -10.09
C GLY A 139 -1.54 3.80 -11.31
N ALA A 140 -2.31 3.00 -12.04
CA ALA A 140 -1.89 2.36 -13.28
C ALA A 140 -1.52 3.39 -14.37
N ALA A 141 -2.32 4.45 -14.53
CA ALA A 141 -2.04 5.54 -15.46
C ALA A 141 -0.74 6.28 -15.10
N VAL A 142 -0.46 6.48 -13.81
CA VAL A 142 0.83 7.05 -13.34
C VAL A 142 1.99 6.16 -13.77
N VAL A 143 1.93 4.84 -13.53
CA VAL A 143 3.03 3.92 -13.90
C VAL A 143 3.32 3.99 -15.40
N ARG A 144 2.29 4.08 -16.26
CA ARG A 144 2.44 4.22 -17.72
C ARG A 144 3.05 5.57 -18.14
N ALA A 145 2.75 6.63 -17.38
CA ALA A 145 3.19 7.99 -17.70
C ALA A 145 4.59 8.32 -17.20
N LEU A 146 5.19 7.49 -16.32
CA LEU A 146 6.50 7.76 -15.74
C LEU A 146 7.62 7.81 -16.80
N PRO A 147 8.51 8.82 -16.76
CA PRO A 147 9.68 8.91 -17.65
C PRO A 147 10.61 7.69 -17.50
N ALA A 148 11.22 7.25 -18.61
CA ALA A 148 12.02 6.03 -18.67
C ALA A 148 13.21 5.98 -17.68
N GLY A 149 13.77 7.11 -17.29
CA GLY A 149 14.94 7.22 -16.40
C GLY A 149 14.62 7.25 -14.90
N VAL A 150 13.34 7.29 -14.50
CA VAL A 150 12.95 7.36 -13.09
C VAL A 150 13.04 5.97 -12.45
N PRO A 151 13.83 5.79 -11.35
CA PRO A 151 13.83 4.54 -10.59
C PRO A 151 12.47 4.33 -9.93
N VAL A 152 11.77 3.27 -10.31
CA VAL A 152 10.42 2.99 -9.84
C VAL A 152 10.20 1.52 -9.54
N VAL A 153 9.40 1.25 -8.51
CA VAL A 153 8.75 -0.04 -8.28
C VAL A 153 7.26 0.23 -8.07
N ALA A 154 6.40 -0.54 -8.71
CA ALA A 154 4.96 -0.45 -8.52
C ALA A 154 4.45 -1.61 -7.65
N ALA A 155 3.61 -1.28 -6.65
CA ALA A 155 2.76 -2.24 -5.97
C ALA A 155 1.45 -2.34 -6.78
N THR A 156 1.16 -3.52 -7.34
CA THR A 156 0.02 -3.73 -8.25
C THR A 156 -0.91 -4.83 -7.75
N GLU A 157 -2.07 -4.98 -8.37
CA GLU A 157 -2.84 -6.21 -8.29
C GLU A 157 -2.08 -7.39 -8.94
N ALA A 158 -2.44 -8.62 -8.59
CA ALA A 158 -1.86 -9.81 -9.20
C ALA A 158 -2.08 -9.82 -10.73
N GLY A 159 -1.00 -10.11 -11.46
CA GLY A 159 -0.96 -10.00 -12.92
C GLY A 159 -0.32 -8.70 -13.43
N GLY A 160 -0.17 -7.70 -12.57
CA GLY A 160 0.53 -6.45 -12.89
C GLY A 160 -0.10 -5.68 -14.05
N LEU A 161 0.72 -4.87 -14.71
CA LEU A 161 0.37 -4.10 -15.90
C LEU A 161 1.11 -4.70 -17.10
N PRO A 162 0.46 -5.55 -17.94
CA PRO A 162 1.14 -6.35 -18.95
C PRO A 162 1.79 -5.51 -20.07
N ASP A 163 1.35 -4.28 -20.25
CA ASP A 163 1.86 -3.32 -21.22
C ASP A 163 3.05 -2.48 -20.71
N VAL A 164 3.50 -2.73 -19.46
CA VAL A 164 4.53 -1.92 -18.82
C VAL A 164 5.75 -2.74 -18.41
N ALA A 165 6.92 -2.40 -18.96
CA ALA A 165 8.20 -3.02 -18.61
C ALA A 165 8.86 -2.30 -17.42
N ARG A 166 8.27 -2.42 -16.22
CA ARG A 166 8.75 -1.84 -14.97
C ARG A 166 8.75 -2.92 -13.87
N PRO A 167 9.62 -2.81 -12.86
CA PRO A 167 9.54 -3.67 -11.69
C PRO A 167 8.20 -3.51 -10.97
N MET A 168 7.49 -4.63 -10.77
CA MET A 168 6.22 -4.68 -10.07
C MET A 168 6.27 -5.76 -9.01
N LEU A 169 5.63 -5.50 -7.88
CA LEU A 169 5.41 -6.45 -6.80
C LEU A 169 3.91 -6.52 -6.53
N PHE A 170 3.44 -7.69 -6.19
CA PHE A 170 2.02 -7.94 -5.90
C PHE A 170 1.87 -9.09 -4.90
N LEU A 171 0.69 -9.19 -4.32
CA LEU A 171 0.24 -10.34 -3.52
C LEU A 171 -0.62 -11.24 -4.41
N ASP A 172 -0.46 -12.57 -4.33
CA ASP A 172 -1.26 -13.49 -5.14
C ASP A 172 -2.67 -13.67 -4.56
N GLU A 173 -3.55 -12.77 -4.95
CA GLU A 173 -4.95 -12.74 -4.52
C GLU A 173 -5.80 -13.84 -5.16
N ARG A 174 -5.38 -14.39 -6.32
CA ARG A 174 -6.16 -15.38 -7.07
C ARG A 174 -6.30 -16.68 -6.30
N GLN A 175 -5.17 -17.20 -5.82
CA GLN A 175 -5.18 -18.44 -5.05
C GLN A 175 -5.97 -18.28 -3.75
N ALA A 176 -5.79 -17.17 -3.04
CA ALA A 176 -6.49 -16.89 -1.79
C ALA A 176 -8.01 -16.74 -1.98
N ALA A 177 -8.45 -16.09 -3.07
CA ALA A 177 -9.87 -16.00 -3.41
C ALA A 177 -10.47 -17.37 -3.77
N ALA A 178 -9.71 -18.20 -4.48
CA ALA A 178 -10.13 -19.58 -4.76
C ALA A 178 -10.25 -20.40 -3.47
N GLU A 179 -9.32 -20.24 -2.53
CA GLU A 179 -9.35 -20.91 -1.22
C GLU A 179 -10.56 -20.45 -0.39
N ALA A 180 -10.81 -19.14 -0.30
CA ALA A 180 -11.97 -18.58 0.37
C ALA A 180 -13.30 -19.08 -0.22
N THR A 181 -13.38 -19.20 -1.54
CA THR A 181 -14.56 -19.72 -2.23
C THR A 181 -14.74 -21.22 -1.95
N ARG A 182 -13.67 -22.00 -2.01
CA ARG A 182 -13.71 -23.45 -1.68
C ARG A 182 -14.14 -23.68 -0.24
N HIS A 183 -13.67 -22.89 0.71
CA HIS A 183 -14.12 -22.96 2.11
C HIS A 183 -15.65 -22.86 2.22
N LEU A 184 -16.29 -21.91 1.52
CA LEU A 184 -17.74 -21.79 1.51
C LEU A 184 -18.44 -22.99 0.85
N LEU A 185 -17.90 -23.49 -0.26
CA LEU A 185 -18.43 -24.68 -0.92
C LEU A 185 -18.30 -25.95 -0.05
N GLU A 186 -17.20 -26.10 0.65
CA GLU A 186 -16.97 -27.20 1.60
C GLU A 186 -17.90 -27.17 2.82
N LEU A 187 -18.37 -25.98 3.22
CA LEU A 187 -19.41 -25.82 4.21
C LEU A 187 -20.80 -26.27 3.71
N GLY A 188 -20.97 -26.54 2.41
CA GLY A 188 -22.18 -27.04 1.78
C GLY A 188 -23.00 -25.98 1.03
N HIS A 189 -22.49 -24.77 0.84
CA HIS A 189 -23.16 -23.79 -0.01
C HIS A 189 -23.13 -24.24 -1.47
N ARG A 190 -24.29 -24.12 -2.16
CA ARG A 190 -24.43 -24.57 -3.57
C ARG A 190 -23.66 -23.70 -4.55
N THR A 191 -23.53 -22.44 -4.23
CA THR A 191 -22.74 -21.44 -4.96
C THR A 191 -22.31 -20.32 -4.01
N VAL A 192 -21.43 -19.45 -4.49
CA VAL A 192 -20.93 -18.28 -3.76
C VAL A 192 -21.12 -17.06 -4.66
N HIS A 193 -21.80 -16.05 -4.16
CA HIS A 193 -21.94 -14.75 -4.85
C HIS A 193 -20.68 -13.92 -4.60
N HIS A 194 -20.29 -13.09 -5.58
CA HIS A 194 -19.13 -12.22 -5.45
C HIS A 194 -19.52 -10.75 -5.59
N VAL A 195 -19.13 -9.94 -4.58
CA VAL A 195 -19.26 -8.49 -4.61
C VAL A 195 -17.87 -7.91 -4.86
N ALA A 196 -17.63 -7.47 -6.10
CA ALA A 196 -16.31 -7.04 -6.55
C ALA A 196 -16.09 -5.55 -6.29
N ILE A 197 -14.87 -5.19 -5.87
CA ILE A 197 -14.37 -3.81 -5.85
C ILE A 197 -13.82 -3.44 -7.24
N PRO A 198 -13.65 -2.13 -7.56
CA PRO A 198 -13.06 -1.71 -8.81
C PRO A 198 -11.64 -2.26 -9.01
N SER A 199 -11.29 -2.63 -10.24
CA SER A 199 -9.99 -3.16 -10.64
C SER A 199 -9.61 -2.57 -11.99
N GLU A 200 -8.30 -2.42 -12.25
CA GLU A 200 -7.76 -2.05 -13.57
C GLU A 200 -8.01 -3.16 -14.61
N ALA A 201 -7.93 -4.42 -14.18
CA ALA A 201 -8.16 -5.56 -15.04
C ALA A 201 -9.65 -5.76 -15.33
N ARG A 202 -9.98 -6.27 -16.53
CA ARG A 202 -11.37 -6.65 -16.90
C ARG A 202 -12.00 -7.65 -15.92
N ALA A 203 -11.19 -8.52 -15.34
CA ALA A 203 -11.55 -9.37 -14.21
C ALA A 203 -10.37 -9.37 -13.25
N SER A 204 -10.59 -8.99 -12.00
CA SER A 204 -9.55 -8.98 -10.97
C SER A 204 -9.05 -10.40 -10.67
N ALA A 205 -7.89 -10.50 -10.05
CA ALA A 205 -7.36 -11.78 -9.59
C ALA A 205 -8.31 -12.47 -8.61
N ARG A 206 -8.96 -11.71 -7.70
CA ARG A 206 -9.99 -12.19 -6.77
C ARG A 206 -11.17 -12.81 -7.52
N GLN A 207 -11.70 -12.10 -8.52
CA GLN A 207 -12.80 -12.61 -9.36
C GLN A 207 -12.40 -13.86 -10.15
N SER A 208 -11.16 -13.93 -10.63
CA SER A 208 -10.64 -15.08 -11.37
C SER A 208 -10.56 -16.32 -10.47
N GLY A 209 -10.01 -16.18 -9.25
CA GLY A 209 -9.92 -17.27 -8.28
C GLY A 209 -11.30 -17.78 -7.82
N TRP A 210 -12.24 -16.87 -7.58
CA TRP A 210 -13.63 -17.21 -7.28
C TRP A 210 -14.28 -18.03 -8.39
N ARG A 211 -14.16 -17.61 -9.67
CA ARG A 211 -14.69 -18.35 -10.82
C ARG A 211 -14.07 -19.74 -10.97
N GLU A 212 -12.76 -19.81 -10.79
CA GLU A 212 -12.01 -21.08 -10.86
C GLU A 212 -12.53 -22.08 -9.83
N ALA A 213 -12.75 -21.65 -8.58
CA ALA A 213 -13.23 -22.52 -7.53
C ALA A 213 -14.64 -23.04 -7.80
N LEU A 214 -15.57 -22.18 -8.30
CA LEU A 214 -16.92 -22.59 -8.69
C LEU A 214 -16.90 -23.56 -9.88
N SER A 215 -16.13 -23.24 -10.93
CA SER A 215 -15.99 -24.08 -12.12
C SER A 215 -15.42 -25.45 -11.78
N GLY A 216 -14.51 -25.53 -10.80
CA GLY A 216 -13.87 -26.77 -10.38
C GLY A 216 -14.82 -27.83 -9.79
N VAL A 217 -16.03 -27.42 -9.38
CA VAL A 217 -17.08 -28.30 -8.82
C VAL A 217 -18.40 -28.22 -9.60
N ASP A 218 -18.37 -27.69 -10.83
CA ASP A 218 -19.55 -27.46 -11.68
C ASP A 218 -20.69 -26.67 -10.99
N ALA A 219 -20.33 -25.78 -10.06
CA ALA A 219 -21.30 -24.91 -9.41
C ALA A 219 -21.74 -23.78 -10.35
N GLU A 220 -22.97 -23.30 -10.16
CA GLU A 220 -23.46 -22.12 -10.87
C GLU A 220 -22.54 -20.93 -10.58
N ILE A 221 -22.22 -20.12 -11.60
CA ILE A 221 -21.44 -18.90 -11.48
C ILE A 221 -22.40 -17.70 -11.56
N PRO A 222 -22.80 -17.11 -10.41
CA PRO A 222 -23.70 -15.97 -10.39
C PRO A 222 -23.10 -14.74 -11.06
N PRO A 223 -23.94 -13.77 -11.50
CA PRO A 223 -23.47 -12.47 -11.93
C PRO A 223 -22.68 -11.78 -10.80
N VAL A 224 -21.56 -11.15 -11.16
CA VAL A 224 -20.78 -10.35 -10.21
C VAL A 224 -21.51 -9.06 -9.89
N VAL A 225 -21.62 -8.73 -8.61
CA VAL A 225 -22.13 -7.43 -8.17
C VAL A 225 -20.95 -6.45 -8.11
N ALA A 226 -20.96 -5.43 -8.97
CA ALA A 226 -19.94 -4.39 -8.96
C ALA A 226 -20.22 -3.36 -7.85
N ALA A 227 -19.31 -3.19 -6.92
CA ALA A 227 -19.32 -2.17 -5.88
C ALA A 227 -18.28 -1.08 -6.15
N GLY A 228 -18.40 0.05 -5.47
CA GLY A 228 -17.34 1.07 -5.42
C GLY A 228 -16.36 0.82 -4.27
N TRP A 229 -15.37 1.70 -4.14
CA TRP A 229 -14.40 1.65 -3.05
C TRP A 229 -14.98 2.06 -1.69
N ASP A 230 -16.02 2.90 -1.67
CA ASP A 230 -16.62 3.37 -0.43
C ASP A 230 -17.75 2.44 0.06
N VAL A 231 -17.86 2.31 1.37
CA VAL A 231 -18.86 1.46 2.04
C VAL A 231 -20.29 1.80 1.63
N ALA A 232 -20.61 3.08 1.39
CA ALA A 232 -21.96 3.50 1.03
C ALA A 232 -22.34 3.06 -0.38
N SER A 233 -21.40 3.08 -1.34
CA SER A 233 -21.63 2.56 -2.69
C SER A 233 -21.82 1.03 -2.69
N ALA A 234 -20.96 0.32 -1.92
CA ALA A 234 -21.08 -1.11 -1.74
C ALA A 234 -22.46 -1.48 -1.12
N TYR A 235 -22.88 -0.75 -0.07
CA TYR A 235 -24.18 -0.94 0.55
C TYR A 235 -25.35 -0.80 -0.44
N ARG A 236 -25.32 0.22 -1.31
CA ARG A 236 -26.37 0.40 -2.34
C ARG A 236 -26.37 -0.74 -3.36
N ALA A 237 -25.19 -1.18 -3.78
CA ALA A 237 -25.03 -2.21 -4.80
C ALA A 237 -25.55 -3.59 -4.35
N VAL A 238 -25.45 -3.92 -3.06
CA VAL A 238 -25.80 -5.26 -2.56
C VAL A 238 -27.25 -5.42 -2.12
N ARG A 239 -28.07 -4.37 -2.14
CA ARG A 239 -29.44 -4.41 -1.62
C ARG A 239 -30.33 -5.47 -2.29
N GLU A 240 -30.24 -5.62 -3.60
CA GLU A 240 -30.99 -6.64 -4.33
C GLU A 240 -30.46 -8.04 -4.04
N LEU A 241 -29.12 -8.18 -3.97
CA LEU A 241 -28.47 -9.45 -3.64
C LEU A 241 -28.90 -9.97 -2.28
N VAL A 242 -28.87 -9.13 -1.24
CA VAL A 242 -29.22 -9.56 0.14
C VAL A 242 -30.70 -9.79 0.36
N ALA A 243 -31.57 -9.28 -0.53
CA ALA A 243 -33.00 -9.52 -0.50
C ALA A 243 -33.40 -10.89 -1.08
N ASP A 244 -32.52 -11.49 -1.88
CA ASP A 244 -32.79 -12.82 -2.48
C ASP A 244 -32.56 -13.93 -1.43
N PRO A 245 -33.61 -14.69 -1.06
CA PRO A 245 -33.50 -15.76 -0.08
C PRO A 245 -32.64 -16.94 -0.55
N ALA A 246 -32.36 -17.07 -1.84
CA ALA A 246 -31.49 -18.11 -2.39
C ALA A 246 -29.98 -17.83 -2.13
N VAL A 247 -29.64 -16.59 -1.80
CA VAL A 247 -28.26 -16.20 -1.49
C VAL A 247 -27.90 -16.66 -0.09
N THR A 248 -26.96 -17.58 0.02
CA THR A 248 -26.49 -18.13 1.32
C THR A 248 -25.01 -17.90 1.59
N ALA A 249 -24.20 -17.53 0.57
CA ALA A 249 -22.77 -17.28 0.72
C ALA A 249 -22.32 -16.12 -0.16
N ILE A 250 -21.50 -15.23 0.42
CA ILE A 250 -20.99 -14.04 -0.27
C ILE A 250 -19.48 -13.90 -0.01
N LEU A 251 -18.68 -13.88 -1.08
CA LEU A 251 -17.30 -13.43 -1.08
C LEU A 251 -17.26 -11.94 -1.40
N CYS A 252 -16.81 -11.13 -0.46
CA CYS A 252 -16.68 -9.70 -0.59
C CYS A 252 -15.31 -9.33 -1.14
N GLY A 253 -15.24 -8.28 -1.96
CA GLY A 253 -14.01 -7.81 -2.57
C GLY A 253 -12.99 -7.29 -1.56
N ASN A 254 -13.46 -6.75 -0.41
CA ASN A 254 -12.64 -6.39 0.74
C ASN A 254 -13.50 -6.36 2.03
N ASP A 255 -12.89 -6.07 3.17
CA ASP A 255 -13.60 -6.03 4.47
C ASP A 255 -14.57 -4.84 4.57
N ASP A 256 -14.28 -3.70 3.94
CA ASP A 256 -15.22 -2.58 3.85
C ASP A 256 -16.50 -2.96 3.09
N THR A 257 -16.36 -3.73 2.02
CA THR A 257 -17.50 -4.33 1.30
C THR A 257 -18.24 -5.32 2.18
N ALA A 258 -17.52 -6.15 2.96
CA ALA A 258 -18.14 -7.09 3.90
C ALA A 258 -18.94 -6.35 5.00
N LEU A 259 -18.45 -5.20 5.47
CA LEU A 259 -19.18 -4.34 6.41
C LEU A 259 -20.50 -3.84 5.79
N ALA A 260 -20.47 -3.42 4.52
CA ALA A 260 -21.65 -2.97 3.80
C ALA A 260 -22.68 -4.11 3.61
N VAL A 261 -22.23 -5.29 3.18
CA VAL A 261 -23.04 -6.50 3.04
C VAL A 261 -23.70 -6.87 4.36
N ARG A 262 -22.93 -6.91 5.43
CA ARG A 262 -23.43 -7.24 6.76
C ARG A 262 -24.48 -6.25 7.25
N ARG A 263 -24.28 -4.94 7.01
CA ARG A 263 -25.28 -3.92 7.35
C ARG A 263 -26.56 -4.13 6.56
N ALA A 264 -26.48 -4.40 5.27
CA ALA A 264 -27.63 -4.66 4.42
C ALA A 264 -28.39 -5.93 4.82
N LEU A 265 -27.69 -7.01 5.18
CA LEU A 265 -28.31 -8.25 5.70
C LEU A 265 -29.04 -8.01 7.03
N TYR A 266 -28.43 -7.27 7.96
CA TYR A 266 -29.07 -6.91 9.23
C TYR A 266 -30.37 -6.16 9.01
N GLU A 267 -30.43 -5.18 8.09
CA GLU A 267 -31.65 -4.42 7.76
C GLU A 267 -32.70 -5.28 7.04
N ALA A 268 -32.24 -6.30 6.28
CA ALA A 268 -33.14 -7.29 5.66
C ALA A 268 -33.62 -8.36 6.65
N GLY A 269 -33.20 -8.32 7.92
CA GLY A 269 -33.55 -9.31 8.95
C GLY A 269 -32.89 -10.67 8.74
N ARG A 270 -31.78 -10.73 8.00
CA ARG A 270 -31.04 -11.97 7.71
C ARG A 270 -29.84 -12.14 8.61
N ASP A 271 -29.71 -13.30 9.20
CA ASP A 271 -28.68 -13.62 10.17
C ASP A 271 -27.34 -14.02 9.51
N VAL A 272 -26.25 -13.58 10.13
CA VAL A 272 -24.87 -13.95 9.75
C VAL A 272 -24.23 -14.64 10.97
N PRO A 273 -23.74 -15.87 10.83
CA PRO A 273 -23.70 -16.71 9.63
C PRO A 273 -24.92 -17.60 9.40
N GLY A 274 -25.94 -17.57 10.27
CA GLY A 274 -27.03 -18.54 10.33
C GLY A 274 -27.81 -18.69 9.03
N GLU A 275 -28.00 -17.62 8.25
CA GLU A 275 -28.67 -17.63 6.96
C GLU A 275 -27.74 -17.31 5.80
N VAL A 276 -26.73 -16.44 6.04
CA VAL A 276 -25.77 -16.02 5.02
C VAL A 276 -24.36 -16.01 5.58
N SER A 277 -23.48 -16.79 5.00
CA SER A 277 -22.05 -16.75 5.26
C SER A 277 -21.38 -15.60 4.50
N ILE A 278 -20.47 -14.87 5.16
CA ILE A 278 -19.72 -13.77 4.57
C ILE A 278 -18.23 -14.03 4.73
N VAL A 279 -17.48 -13.87 3.64
CA VAL A 279 -16.01 -13.83 3.66
C VAL A 279 -15.56 -12.48 3.15
N GLY A 280 -14.67 -11.81 3.91
CA GLY A 280 -14.02 -10.57 3.54
C GLY A 280 -12.67 -10.78 2.84
N PHE A 281 -11.96 -9.67 2.64
CA PHE A 281 -10.61 -9.65 2.09
C PHE A 281 -9.88 -8.46 2.72
N ASP A 282 -8.60 -8.62 3.09
CA ASP A 282 -7.63 -7.70 3.66
C ASP A 282 -7.25 -8.00 5.12
N ASP A 283 -8.15 -8.56 5.94
CA ASP A 283 -8.01 -8.77 7.40
C ASP A 283 -7.67 -7.47 8.13
N VAL A 284 -8.53 -6.46 7.95
CA VAL A 284 -8.38 -5.20 8.67
C VAL A 284 -8.37 -5.43 10.19
N PRO A 285 -7.63 -4.65 11.00
CA PRO A 285 -7.49 -4.89 12.44
C PRO A 285 -8.82 -5.01 13.20
N GLY A 286 -9.87 -4.36 12.72
CA GLY A 286 -11.21 -4.44 13.32
C GLY A 286 -11.98 -5.73 13.03
N ALA A 287 -11.63 -6.47 11.97
CA ALA A 287 -12.40 -7.63 11.48
C ALA A 287 -12.56 -8.73 12.52
N ALA A 288 -11.55 -8.94 13.36
CA ALA A 288 -11.57 -9.90 14.46
C ALA A 288 -12.51 -9.53 15.63
N PHE A 289 -12.94 -8.27 15.70
CA PHE A 289 -13.76 -7.73 16.80
C PHE A 289 -15.19 -7.38 16.37
N TRP A 290 -15.55 -7.69 15.15
CA TRP A 290 -16.93 -7.56 14.71
C TRP A 290 -17.81 -8.64 15.37
N THR A 291 -19.12 -8.49 15.34
CA THR A 291 -20.08 -9.47 15.83
C THR A 291 -21.02 -9.86 14.69
N PRO A 292 -20.90 -11.08 14.13
CA PRO A 292 -19.84 -12.07 14.35
C PRO A 292 -18.48 -11.58 13.83
N ALA A 293 -17.37 -12.15 14.35
CA ALA A 293 -16.02 -11.88 13.88
C ALA A 293 -15.86 -12.34 12.42
N LEU A 294 -15.27 -11.49 11.57
CA LEU A 294 -15.24 -11.71 10.12
C LEU A 294 -14.18 -12.75 9.72
N THR A 295 -14.63 -13.81 9.05
CA THR A 295 -13.78 -14.67 8.22
C THR A 295 -13.30 -13.87 7.02
N THR A 296 -11.99 -13.79 6.78
CA THR A 296 -11.42 -12.93 5.74
C THR A 296 -10.08 -13.45 5.24
N VAL A 297 -9.62 -12.98 4.10
CA VAL A 297 -8.28 -13.26 3.59
C VAL A 297 -7.30 -12.22 4.13
N ARG A 298 -6.25 -12.70 4.82
CA ARG A 298 -5.16 -11.81 5.27
C ARG A 298 -4.24 -11.47 4.13
N MET A 299 -3.93 -10.16 4.00
CA MET A 299 -3.05 -9.58 3.00
C MET A 299 -1.90 -8.83 3.67
N ASP A 300 -0.64 -9.17 3.36
CA ASP A 300 0.53 -8.49 3.91
C ASP A 300 0.92 -7.25 3.07
N PHE A 301 0.02 -6.27 3.02
CA PHE A 301 0.29 -4.99 2.35
C PHE A 301 1.47 -4.22 2.95
N LEU A 302 1.69 -4.36 4.25
CA LEU A 302 2.81 -3.74 4.95
C LEU A 302 4.14 -4.34 4.48
N GLY A 303 4.22 -5.67 4.38
CA GLY A 303 5.34 -6.40 3.79
C GLY A 303 5.57 -6.01 2.34
N LEU A 304 4.51 -5.87 1.54
CA LEU A 304 4.59 -5.40 0.15
C LEU A 304 5.22 -4.01 0.05
N GLY A 305 4.82 -3.07 0.92
CA GLY A 305 5.41 -1.74 0.97
C GLY A 305 6.91 -1.76 1.31
N ARG A 306 7.32 -2.57 2.29
CA ARG A 306 8.74 -2.78 2.64
C ARG A 306 9.53 -3.39 1.48
N ALA A 307 8.98 -4.40 0.83
CA ALA A 307 9.59 -5.05 -0.32
C ALA A 307 9.81 -4.08 -1.49
N CYS A 308 8.87 -3.18 -1.77
CA CYS A 308 9.01 -2.15 -2.80
C CYS A 308 10.22 -1.25 -2.55
N VAL A 309 10.41 -0.75 -1.32
CA VAL A 309 11.57 0.11 -0.99
C VAL A 309 12.88 -0.67 -1.08
N ASN A 310 12.92 -1.89 -0.52
CA ASN A 310 14.13 -2.72 -0.57
C ASN A 310 14.55 -3.01 -2.02
N ARG A 311 13.58 -3.27 -2.90
CA ARG A 311 13.81 -3.46 -4.34
C ARG A 311 14.36 -2.23 -5.03
N LEU A 312 13.94 -1.02 -4.63
CA LEU A 312 14.42 0.26 -5.19
C LEU A 312 15.88 0.54 -4.88
N VAL A 313 16.38 0.09 -3.74
CA VAL A 313 17.74 0.38 -3.25
C VAL A 313 18.68 -0.82 -3.33
N ASP A 314 18.28 -1.89 -4.04
CA ASP A 314 19.02 -3.16 -4.14
C ASP A 314 19.38 -3.77 -2.78
N ALA A 315 18.53 -3.52 -1.75
CA ALA A 315 18.65 -4.16 -0.46
C ALA A 315 18.03 -5.57 -0.50
N PRO A 316 18.38 -6.47 0.45
CA PRO A 316 17.73 -7.77 0.55
C PRO A 316 16.20 -7.63 0.68
N VAL A 317 15.47 -8.22 -0.26
CA VAL A 317 14.01 -8.21 -0.22
C VAL A 317 13.55 -9.34 0.69
N ILE A 318 12.75 -8.99 1.71
CA ILE A 318 11.97 -9.96 2.47
C ILE A 318 10.64 -10.05 1.75
N GLU A 319 10.33 -11.23 1.22
CA GLU A 319 9.07 -11.44 0.51
C GLU A 319 7.89 -11.25 1.46
N PRO A 320 6.80 -10.60 1.02
CA PRO A 320 5.58 -10.48 1.80
C PRO A 320 5.00 -11.87 2.13
N GLU A 321 4.25 -11.97 3.22
CA GLU A 321 3.52 -13.19 3.54
C GLU A 321 2.51 -13.53 2.42
N VAL A 322 2.38 -14.82 2.13
CA VAL A 322 1.42 -15.31 1.14
C VAL A 322 0.00 -15.07 1.66
N PRO A 323 -0.91 -14.48 0.86
CA PRO A 323 -2.29 -14.31 1.25
C PRO A 323 -2.94 -15.64 1.66
N HIS A 324 -3.66 -15.65 2.78
CA HIS A 324 -4.29 -16.85 3.32
C HIS A 324 -5.60 -16.56 4.04
N LEU A 325 -6.50 -17.55 4.07
CA LEU A 325 -7.80 -17.44 4.72
C LEU A 325 -7.66 -17.51 6.24
N VAL A 326 -8.27 -16.56 6.94
CA VAL A 326 -8.41 -16.52 8.40
C VAL A 326 -9.86 -16.80 8.74
N ILE A 327 -10.16 -18.03 9.20
CA ILE A 327 -11.52 -18.47 9.54
C ILE A 327 -11.89 -17.92 10.92
N ARG A 328 -13.09 -17.32 11.01
CA ARG A 328 -13.70 -16.80 12.23
C ARG A 328 -15.19 -17.19 12.28
N GLU A 329 -16.06 -16.30 12.74
CA GLU A 329 -17.45 -16.60 13.09
C GLU A 329 -18.47 -16.28 11.97
N SER A 330 -18.08 -15.59 10.92
CA SER A 330 -19.02 -15.10 9.86
C SER A 330 -19.36 -16.14 8.79
N THR A 331 -18.91 -17.40 8.95
CA THR A 331 -19.19 -18.51 8.03
C THR A 331 -19.68 -19.74 8.78
N ALA A 332 -20.72 -20.41 8.24
CA ALA A 332 -21.26 -21.67 8.77
C ALA A 332 -21.88 -22.47 7.61
N ALA A 333 -22.29 -23.72 7.87
CA ALA A 333 -23.08 -24.46 6.91
C ALA A 333 -24.44 -23.77 6.65
N PRO A 334 -24.95 -23.80 5.40
CA PRO A 334 -26.25 -23.23 5.10
C PRO A 334 -27.36 -23.88 5.94
N SER A 335 -28.27 -23.07 6.46
CA SER A 335 -29.43 -23.59 7.18
C SER A 335 -30.25 -24.50 6.24
N SER A 336 -30.54 -25.71 6.70
CA SER A 336 -31.48 -26.61 6.01
C SER A 336 -32.90 -25.96 6.04
N ARG A 337 -33.28 -25.28 4.97
CA ARG A 337 -34.67 -24.88 4.73
C ARG A 337 -35.33 -25.83 3.75
#